data_8111fe5746501c137e5b49e605bd9480
#
_entry.id   8111fe5746501c137e5b49e605bd9480
#
_cell.length_a   1.000
_cell.length_b   1.000
_cell.length_c   1.000
_cell.angle_alpha   90.00
_cell.angle_beta   90.00
_cell.angle_gamma   90.00
#
_symmetry.space_group_name_H-M   'P 1'
#
loop_
_entity.id
_entity.type
_entity.pdbx_description
1 polymer ?
#
loop_
_entity_poly.entity_id
_entity_poly.type
_entity_poly.pdbx_seq_one_letter_code
_entity_poly.pdbx_strand_id
1 'polypeptide(L)'
;MNRSASHRLSNSRRWQTAVSSVLCALVLAGVVSALSPSTSAENGAIDNAALRDSLAHAALLRDRAVSGSRAMAIVTSLTTEVGPRLAGSAAEARAREWAVSIMADLDLQPIRTEGFELSAWQRHSEHAEVVMPFPQPLAVTALGGSVSTSAAGLTGEVVLFESLAALRAAPREEVADKIVYVGHTMQRTQDGSSYGYFNPVRTAGPSIAAEKGALAYLLRSIGTDSHRLPHTGSLRYTENAPQIPALALSNPDADQVERILADGGGLVVKLLLETSLIPTAQSANVIAEIRGHAAPEEVVVIGAHLDSWDLGTGAVDDGAGVGITMAAMALIKEAGLVPRRTIRLVLWGAEEVGLLGALAYRDQHRGELANHVIGSESDFGGGRVWKLTADSQTDAGDQLVAHMADLLAPLGIAPGSDKQPGGGPDLMPLVSAGVPTLRLHQDGRDYFDLHHTADDTVDKLDAASLDQNVAAFAVVTWLAANSDVAFRKAP
;
A
#
# COMPACT_ATOMS: atom_id res chain seq x y z
N MET A 1 -21.05 52.66 29.00
CA MET A 1 -20.73 52.58 30.44
C MET A 1 -19.61 51.56 30.56
N ASN A 2 -18.36 52.02 30.56
CA ASN A 2 -17.45 52.19 31.69
C ASN A 2 -17.07 50.83 32.35
N ARG A 3 -15.83 50.47 32.52
CA ARG A 3 -14.41 50.94 32.51
C ARG A 3 -13.55 49.73 32.81
N SER A 4 -12.49 49.43 32.15
CA SER A 4 -11.06 49.81 32.33
C SER A 4 -10.40 49.36 33.61
N ALA A 5 -9.25 48.71 33.47
CA ALA A 5 -7.94 48.97 34.06
C ALA A 5 -7.09 47.69 34.05
N SER A 6 -6.05 47.48 33.29
CA SER A 6 -4.65 47.96 33.37
C SER A 6 -3.97 47.74 34.72
N HIS A 7 -2.87 46.94 34.74
CA HIS A 7 -1.65 47.28 35.42
C HIS A 7 -0.41 46.60 34.83
N ARG A 8 0.57 47.48 34.59
CA ARG A 8 1.97 47.24 34.16
C ARG A 8 2.84 46.93 35.37
N LEU A 9 4.06 46.46 35.08
CA LEU A 9 5.41 46.90 35.52
C LEU A 9 6.33 45.67 35.48
N SER A 10 7.29 45.59 34.59
CA SER A 10 8.65 46.09 34.51
C SER A 10 9.57 45.65 35.67
N ASN A 11 10.66 44.97 35.33
CA ASN A 11 12.01 45.49 35.63
C ASN A 11 13.11 44.62 35.00
N SER A 12 13.99 45.36 34.37
CA SER A 12 15.28 45.04 33.82
C SER A 12 16.36 44.84 34.90
N ARG A 13 17.40 44.07 34.64
CA ARG A 13 18.79 44.40 35.03
C ARG A 13 19.81 43.72 34.13
N ARG A 14 20.59 44.58 33.46
CA ARG A 14 21.88 44.30 32.84
C ARG A 14 22.94 44.15 33.92
N TRP A 15 23.97 43.35 33.69
CA TRP A 15 25.34 43.63 34.12
C TRP A 15 26.32 43.19 33.03
N GLN A 16 27.24 44.12 32.76
CA GLN A 16 28.35 44.02 31.81
C GLN A 16 29.67 43.73 32.56
N THR A 17 30.60 43.15 31.77
CA THR A 17 32.08 43.34 31.80
C THR A 17 32.92 42.65 32.89
N ALA A 18 33.93 41.89 32.43
CA ALA A 18 35.32 42.27 32.52
C ALA A 18 36.28 41.36 31.73
N VAL A 19 37.13 41.99 30.97
CA VAL A 19 38.32 41.51 30.25
C VAL A 19 39.48 41.33 31.23
N SER A 20 40.29 40.26 31.09
CA SER A 20 41.68 40.28 31.51
C SER A 20 42.53 39.29 30.69
N SER A 21 43.44 39.88 29.93
CA SER A 21 44.55 39.27 29.20
C SER A 21 45.69 38.95 30.15
N VAL A 22 46.30 37.75 30.03
CA VAL A 22 47.72 37.58 30.52
C VAL A 22 48.44 36.72 29.43
N LEU A 23 49.45 37.38 28.84
CA LEU A 23 50.55 36.80 28.09
C LEU A 23 51.53 36.12 29.06
N CYS A 24 52.01 34.89 28.72
CA CYS A 24 53.37 34.51 29.09
C CYS A 24 53.93 33.48 28.12
N ALA A 25 55.19 33.62 27.83
CA ALA A 25 55.93 33.06 26.69
C ALA A 25 56.65 31.72 26.99
N LEU A 26 56.84 30.96 25.91
CA LEU A 26 57.99 30.12 25.53
C LEU A 26 58.69 29.22 26.56
N VAL A 27 58.65 27.89 26.33
CA VAL A 27 59.85 27.01 26.30
C VAL A 27 59.67 25.89 25.27
N LEU A 28 60.59 25.83 24.28
CA LEU A 28 60.77 24.72 23.35
C LEU A 28 61.39 23.51 24.08
N ALA A 29 60.78 22.35 23.99
CA ALA A 29 61.46 21.07 24.13
C ALA A 29 60.91 20.10 23.08
N GLY A 30 61.74 19.74 22.09
CA GLY A 30 61.40 18.80 21.05
C GLY A 30 61.26 17.40 21.57
N VAL A 31 60.13 16.76 21.26
CA VAL A 31 59.97 15.32 21.28
C VAL A 31 59.44 14.94 19.89
N VAL A 32 60.31 14.27 19.13
CA VAL A 32 59.93 13.60 17.90
C VAL A 32 59.16 12.35 18.30
N SER A 33 57.84 12.41 18.29
CA SER A 33 56.99 11.22 18.34
C SER A 33 56.59 10.87 16.93
N ALA A 34 56.96 9.65 16.53
CA ALA A 34 56.53 9.03 15.29
C ALA A 34 54.99 8.99 15.22
N LEU A 35 54.41 9.77 14.35
CA LEU A 35 53.01 9.68 13.97
C LEU A 35 52.86 8.43 13.12
N SER A 36 52.28 7.37 13.68
CA SER A 36 51.66 6.30 12.94
C SER A 36 50.52 6.94 12.12
N PRO A 37 50.34 6.59 10.84
CA PRO A 37 49.18 7.09 10.10
C PRO A 37 47.94 6.50 10.75
N SER A 38 47.15 7.38 11.38
CA SER A 38 45.75 7.06 11.68
C SER A 38 45.06 6.76 10.34
N THR A 39 44.62 5.53 10.18
CA THR A 39 43.64 5.19 9.15
C THR A 39 42.39 6.02 9.44
N SER A 40 42.31 7.19 8.80
CA SER A 40 41.05 7.91 8.63
C SER A 40 40.13 6.94 7.91
N ALA A 41 39.01 6.57 8.57
CA ALA A 41 37.89 5.92 7.91
C ALA A 41 37.60 6.73 6.63
N GLU A 42 37.82 6.12 5.49
CA GLU A 42 37.37 6.63 4.19
C GLU A 42 35.83 6.74 4.30
N ASN A 43 35.33 7.95 4.56
CA ASN A 43 34.00 8.33 4.19
C ASN A 43 33.92 8.10 2.68
N GLY A 44 33.21 7.05 2.23
CA GLY A 44 33.11 6.65 0.84
C GLY A 44 32.61 7.84 -0.01
N ALA A 45 33.55 8.54 -0.62
CA ALA A 45 33.22 9.43 -1.72
C ALA A 45 32.71 8.53 -2.85
N ILE A 46 31.43 8.67 -3.21
CA ILE A 46 30.85 8.00 -4.38
C ILE A 46 31.81 8.23 -5.55
N ASP A 47 32.25 7.16 -6.23
CA ASP A 47 33.07 7.30 -7.43
C ASP A 47 32.29 8.13 -8.45
N ASN A 48 32.71 9.37 -8.67
CA ASN A 48 32.04 10.34 -9.52
C ASN A 48 31.90 9.88 -10.99
N ALA A 49 32.67 8.92 -11.44
CA ALA A 49 32.58 8.34 -12.79
C ALA A 49 31.47 7.28 -12.81
N ALA A 50 31.50 6.32 -11.90
CA ALA A 50 30.49 5.26 -11.82
C ALA A 50 29.08 5.83 -11.54
N LEU A 51 28.98 6.86 -10.71
CA LEU A 51 27.71 7.56 -10.48
C LEU A 51 27.20 8.25 -11.75
N ARG A 52 28.06 8.96 -12.50
CA ARG A 52 27.67 9.62 -13.76
C ARG A 52 27.15 8.61 -14.79
N ASP A 53 27.81 7.47 -14.94
CA ASP A 53 27.39 6.41 -15.85
C ASP A 53 26.05 5.81 -15.41
N SER A 54 25.86 5.60 -14.10
CA SER A 54 24.60 5.11 -13.53
C SER A 54 23.45 6.10 -13.77
N LEU A 55 23.68 7.41 -13.60
CA LEU A 55 22.70 8.45 -13.88
C LEU A 55 22.35 8.54 -15.37
N ALA A 56 23.34 8.36 -16.27
CA ALA A 56 23.09 8.32 -17.72
C ALA A 56 22.22 7.11 -18.11
N HIS A 57 22.48 5.93 -17.54
CA HIS A 57 21.65 4.76 -17.75
C HIS A 57 20.23 4.96 -17.21
N ALA A 58 20.08 5.54 -16.01
CA ALA A 58 18.78 5.86 -15.44
C ALA A 58 17.97 6.82 -16.33
N ALA A 59 18.63 7.85 -16.89
CA ALA A 59 17.99 8.77 -17.85
C ALA A 59 17.54 8.04 -19.12
N LEU A 60 18.37 7.13 -19.65
CA LEU A 60 18.01 6.30 -20.81
C LEU A 60 16.79 5.41 -20.52
N LEU A 61 16.75 4.75 -19.35
CA LEU A 61 15.61 3.93 -18.94
C LEU A 61 14.33 4.76 -18.84
N ARG A 62 14.41 5.94 -18.18
CA ARG A 62 13.29 6.89 -18.10
C ARG A 62 12.74 7.22 -19.49
N ASP A 63 13.60 7.65 -20.41
CA ASP A 63 13.18 8.15 -21.71
C ASP A 63 12.62 7.02 -22.60
N ARG A 64 13.15 5.80 -22.47
CA ARG A 64 12.60 4.62 -23.15
C ARG A 64 11.21 4.26 -22.60
N ALA A 65 11.04 4.22 -21.28
CA ALA A 65 9.74 3.90 -20.67
C ALA A 65 8.64 4.87 -21.10
N VAL A 66 8.93 6.18 -21.08
CA VAL A 66 7.98 7.23 -21.52
C VAL A 66 7.62 7.13 -23.01
N SER A 67 8.50 6.55 -23.83
CA SER A 67 8.22 6.33 -25.26
C SER A 67 7.27 5.14 -25.50
N GLY A 68 6.94 4.37 -24.47
CA GLY A 68 6.08 3.20 -24.48
C GLY A 68 6.71 2.03 -23.74
N SER A 69 5.96 1.43 -22.83
CA SER A 69 6.37 0.27 -22.02
C SER A 69 5.50 -0.96 -22.30
N ARG A 70 5.83 -2.08 -21.64
CA ARG A 70 5.02 -3.30 -21.71
C ARG A 70 3.89 -3.34 -20.67
N ALA A 71 3.79 -2.34 -19.77
CA ALA A 71 2.90 -2.41 -18.63
C ALA A 71 1.43 -2.66 -19.02
N MET A 72 0.87 -1.86 -19.91
CA MET A 72 -0.52 -2.00 -20.36
C MET A 72 -0.78 -3.39 -21.01
N ALA A 73 0.18 -3.92 -21.78
CA ALA A 73 0.03 -5.24 -22.39
C ALA A 73 0.04 -6.36 -21.34
N ILE A 74 0.88 -6.24 -20.30
CA ILE A 74 0.95 -7.19 -19.18
C ILE A 74 -0.38 -7.18 -18.40
N VAL A 75 -0.89 -6.00 -18.03
CA VAL A 75 -2.18 -5.87 -17.32
C VAL A 75 -3.32 -6.43 -18.16
N THR A 76 -3.36 -6.11 -19.46
CA THR A 76 -4.39 -6.61 -20.38
C THR A 76 -4.36 -8.14 -20.46
N SER A 77 -3.17 -8.74 -20.54
CA SER A 77 -3.02 -10.21 -20.53
C SER A 77 -3.52 -10.80 -19.21
N LEU A 78 -3.08 -10.28 -18.05
CA LEU A 78 -3.52 -10.76 -16.73
C LEU A 78 -5.04 -10.75 -16.59
N THR A 79 -5.66 -9.63 -16.93
CA THR A 79 -7.11 -9.44 -16.77
C THR A 79 -7.94 -10.20 -17.79
N THR A 80 -7.38 -10.50 -18.96
CA THR A 80 -8.06 -11.26 -20.03
C THR A 80 -7.91 -12.75 -19.85
N GLU A 81 -6.74 -13.24 -19.49
CA GLU A 81 -6.42 -14.67 -19.40
C GLU A 81 -6.76 -15.28 -18.04
N VAL A 82 -6.73 -14.45 -16.99
CA VAL A 82 -7.01 -14.88 -15.61
C VAL A 82 -8.28 -14.23 -15.06
N GLY A 83 -8.35 -12.89 -15.09
CA GLY A 83 -9.45 -12.10 -14.52
C GLY A 83 -9.44 -12.04 -12.99
N PRO A 84 -10.62 -12.04 -12.32
CA PRO A 84 -10.72 -12.04 -10.86
C PRO A 84 -9.96 -13.20 -10.24
N ARG A 85 -9.11 -12.93 -9.23
CA ARG A 85 -8.12 -13.89 -8.71
C ARG A 85 -7.96 -13.85 -7.20
N LEU A 86 -9.10 -13.99 -6.50
CA LEU A 86 -9.14 -13.97 -5.04
C LEU A 86 -8.18 -14.99 -4.42
N ALA A 87 -7.46 -14.59 -3.38
CA ALA A 87 -6.45 -15.38 -2.70
C ALA A 87 -6.93 -16.80 -2.33
N GLY A 88 -6.14 -17.82 -2.64
CA GLY A 88 -6.44 -19.23 -2.42
C GLY A 88 -7.44 -19.84 -3.39
N SER A 89 -7.91 -19.11 -4.41
CA SER A 89 -8.80 -19.62 -5.46
C SER A 89 -8.04 -20.33 -6.58
N ALA A 90 -8.78 -21.10 -7.41
CA ALA A 90 -8.22 -21.68 -8.63
C ALA A 90 -7.79 -20.61 -9.66
N ALA A 91 -8.41 -19.43 -9.63
CA ALA A 91 -8.02 -18.31 -10.49
C ALA A 91 -6.67 -17.72 -10.05
N GLU A 92 -6.45 -17.56 -8.74
CA GLU A 92 -5.15 -17.11 -8.23
C GLU A 92 -4.03 -18.14 -8.52
N ALA A 93 -4.34 -19.44 -8.48
CA ALA A 93 -3.39 -20.46 -8.92
C ALA A 93 -3.01 -20.30 -10.41
N ARG A 94 -3.99 -20.03 -11.30
CA ARG A 94 -3.69 -19.70 -12.70
C ARG A 94 -2.90 -18.40 -12.86
N ALA A 95 -3.15 -17.40 -12.01
CA ALA A 95 -2.39 -16.16 -12.02
C ALA A 95 -0.90 -16.39 -11.74
N ARG A 96 -0.58 -17.27 -10.79
CA ARG A 96 0.82 -17.66 -10.50
C ARG A 96 1.48 -18.36 -11.70
N GLU A 97 0.79 -19.28 -12.35
CA GLU A 97 1.27 -19.96 -13.57
C GLU A 97 1.48 -18.94 -14.70
N TRP A 98 0.52 -18.05 -14.91
CA TRP A 98 0.60 -16.94 -15.85
C TRP A 98 1.82 -16.04 -15.55
N ALA A 99 2.02 -15.63 -14.29
CA ALA A 99 3.13 -14.78 -13.90
C ALA A 99 4.49 -15.44 -14.21
N VAL A 100 4.65 -16.73 -13.90
CA VAL A 100 5.86 -17.51 -14.24
C VAL A 100 6.10 -17.51 -15.76
N SER A 101 5.05 -17.70 -16.57
CA SER A 101 5.15 -17.69 -18.04
C SER A 101 5.57 -16.33 -18.57
N ILE A 102 4.91 -15.26 -18.14
CA ILE A 102 5.24 -13.88 -18.59
C ILE A 102 6.65 -13.48 -18.15
N MET A 103 7.05 -13.77 -16.91
CA MET A 103 8.43 -13.51 -16.45
C MET A 103 9.45 -14.26 -17.30
N ALA A 104 9.17 -15.50 -17.72
CA ALA A 104 10.04 -16.26 -18.61
C ALA A 104 10.14 -15.62 -20.01
N ASP A 105 9.00 -15.19 -20.57
CA ASP A 105 8.95 -14.51 -21.88
C ASP A 105 9.67 -13.15 -21.86
N LEU A 106 9.74 -12.50 -20.68
CA LEU A 106 10.50 -11.27 -20.43
C LEU A 106 12.00 -11.53 -20.09
N ASP A 107 12.45 -12.79 -20.17
CA ASP A 107 13.83 -13.19 -19.79
C ASP A 107 14.22 -12.80 -18.34
N LEU A 108 13.26 -12.77 -17.42
CA LEU A 108 13.47 -12.47 -16.01
C LEU A 108 13.81 -13.76 -15.26
N GLN A 109 15.07 -14.13 -15.20
CA GLN A 109 15.55 -15.38 -14.59
C GLN A 109 16.61 -15.11 -13.53
N PRO A 110 16.67 -15.89 -12.43
CA PRO A 110 15.83 -17.08 -12.12
C PRO A 110 14.42 -16.71 -11.66
N ILE A 111 13.46 -17.62 -11.90
CA ILE A 111 12.10 -17.53 -11.41
C ILE A 111 11.86 -18.62 -10.37
N ARG A 112 11.16 -18.30 -9.28
CA ARG A 112 10.72 -19.27 -8.27
C ARG A 112 9.38 -18.88 -7.67
N THR A 113 8.71 -19.85 -7.08
CA THR A 113 7.49 -19.64 -6.29
C THR A 113 7.76 -20.04 -4.84
N GLU A 114 7.33 -19.23 -3.90
CA GLU A 114 7.48 -19.47 -2.47
C GLU A 114 6.08 -19.62 -1.85
N GLY A 115 5.71 -20.89 -1.59
CA GLY A 115 4.36 -21.28 -1.16
C GLY A 115 4.11 -21.04 0.33
N PHE A 116 2.82 -20.83 0.64
CA PHE A 116 2.31 -20.79 2.02
C PHE A 116 0.84 -21.23 2.05
N GLU A 117 0.36 -21.58 3.25
CA GLU A 117 -1.04 -21.96 3.47
C GLU A 117 -1.86 -20.76 4.00
N LEU A 118 -3.14 -20.74 3.64
CA LEU A 118 -4.10 -19.77 4.14
C LEU A 118 -5.48 -20.40 4.29
N SER A 119 -6.36 -19.73 5.04
CA SER A 119 -7.79 -20.00 5.00
C SER A 119 -8.42 -19.09 3.93
N ALA A 120 -9.02 -19.70 2.91
CA ALA A 120 -9.61 -18.96 1.81
C ALA A 120 -11.13 -18.78 2.01
N TRP A 121 -11.61 -17.62 1.63
CA TRP A 121 -13.03 -17.27 1.66
C TRP A 121 -13.58 -17.21 0.23
N GLN A 122 -14.85 -17.59 0.04
CA GLN A 122 -15.53 -17.55 -1.25
C GLN A 122 -16.91 -16.90 -1.10
N ARG A 123 -17.25 -16.03 -2.02
CA ARG A 123 -18.55 -15.46 -2.26
C ARG A 123 -19.34 -16.35 -3.22
N HIS A 124 -20.62 -16.60 -2.93
CA HIS A 124 -21.50 -17.35 -3.84
C HIS A 124 -22.67 -16.50 -4.31
N SER A 125 -23.46 -15.98 -3.39
CA SER A 125 -24.59 -15.10 -3.72
C SER A 125 -24.83 -14.07 -2.63
N GLU A 126 -25.32 -12.91 -3.04
CA GLU A 126 -25.64 -11.80 -2.14
C GLU A 126 -26.84 -11.01 -2.65
N HIS A 127 -27.75 -10.70 -1.74
CA HIS A 127 -28.93 -9.91 -2.02
C HIS A 127 -29.34 -9.11 -0.80
N ALA A 128 -29.80 -7.89 -1.00
CA ALA A 128 -30.42 -7.08 0.04
C ALA A 128 -31.60 -6.30 -0.53
N GLU A 129 -32.63 -6.12 0.30
CA GLU A 129 -33.80 -5.32 -0.03
C GLU A 129 -34.34 -4.59 1.19
N VAL A 130 -34.84 -3.39 0.97
CA VAL A 130 -35.71 -2.71 1.91
C VAL A 130 -37.05 -3.41 1.89
N VAL A 131 -37.53 -3.85 3.06
CA VAL A 131 -38.85 -4.47 3.22
C VAL A 131 -39.89 -3.43 3.62
N MET A 132 -39.50 -2.50 4.48
CA MET A 132 -40.32 -1.37 4.93
C MET A 132 -39.45 -0.13 5.12
N PRO A 133 -39.96 1.07 4.91
CA PRO A 133 -41.33 1.44 4.50
C PRO A 133 -41.57 1.34 2.99
N PHE A 134 -40.53 1.37 2.15
CA PHE A 134 -40.63 1.46 0.70
C PHE A 134 -39.86 0.26 0.08
N PRO A 135 -40.51 -0.88 -0.20
CA PRO A 135 -39.83 -2.06 -0.73
C PRO A 135 -39.06 -1.80 -2.01
N GLN A 136 -37.76 -2.10 -2.01
CA GLN A 136 -36.87 -1.92 -3.15
C GLN A 136 -35.52 -2.63 -2.96
N PRO A 137 -34.86 -3.04 -4.03
CA PRO A 137 -33.55 -3.69 -3.95
C PRO A 137 -32.46 -2.71 -3.59
N LEU A 138 -31.47 -3.18 -2.82
CA LEU A 138 -30.23 -2.47 -2.49
C LEU A 138 -29.06 -3.16 -3.19
N ALA A 139 -28.15 -2.35 -3.77
CA ALA A 139 -26.87 -2.85 -4.27
C ALA A 139 -25.91 -3.03 -3.09
N VAL A 140 -25.57 -4.28 -2.84
CA VAL A 140 -24.69 -4.68 -1.73
C VAL A 140 -23.58 -5.60 -2.22
N THR A 141 -22.53 -5.69 -1.43
CA THR A 141 -21.53 -6.74 -1.55
C THR A 141 -21.09 -7.22 -0.17
N ALA A 142 -20.87 -8.51 -0.02
CA ALA A 142 -20.33 -9.09 1.19
C ALA A 142 -18.89 -8.61 1.44
N LEU A 143 -18.55 -8.39 2.67
CA LEU A 143 -17.16 -8.19 3.07
C LEU A 143 -16.44 -9.53 3.09
N GLY A 144 -15.19 -9.54 2.65
CA GLY A 144 -14.34 -10.73 2.67
C GLY A 144 -14.16 -11.26 4.09
N GLY A 145 -14.46 -12.54 4.29
CA GLY A 145 -14.52 -13.17 5.60
C GLY A 145 -15.89 -13.15 6.27
N SER A 146 -16.91 -12.52 5.67
CA SER A 146 -18.27 -12.52 6.19
C SER A 146 -18.88 -13.93 6.18
N VAL A 147 -19.73 -14.22 7.17
CA VAL A 147 -20.48 -15.48 7.24
C VAL A 147 -21.81 -15.37 6.52
N SER A 148 -22.36 -16.52 6.14
CA SER A 148 -23.68 -16.62 5.50
C SER A 148 -24.82 -16.24 6.44
N THR A 149 -25.97 -15.82 5.87
CA THR A 149 -27.26 -15.85 6.56
C THR A 149 -27.82 -17.27 6.58
N SER A 150 -28.94 -17.51 7.25
CA SER A 150 -29.73 -18.72 7.01
C SER A 150 -30.25 -18.76 5.58
N ALA A 151 -30.65 -19.93 5.08
CA ALA A 151 -31.26 -20.07 3.74
C ALA A 151 -32.56 -19.25 3.56
N ALA A 152 -33.26 -18.93 4.63
CA ALA A 152 -34.43 -18.03 4.60
C ALA A 152 -34.05 -16.53 4.56
N GLY A 153 -32.76 -16.23 4.70
CA GLY A 153 -32.25 -14.89 4.89
C GLY A 153 -32.34 -14.42 6.34
N LEU A 154 -32.03 -13.16 6.54
CA LEU A 154 -32.11 -12.43 7.81
C LEU A 154 -32.89 -11.14 7.58
N THR A 155 -33.90 -10.89 8.40
CA THR A 155 -34.70 -9.66 8.33
C THR A 155 -34.60 -8.96 9.66
N GLY A 156 -34.33 -7.66 9.69
CA GLY A 156 -34.20 -6.89 10.92
C GLY A 156 -34.39 -5.40 10.73
N GLU A 157 -34.69 -4.71 11.82
CA GLU A 157 -34.68 -3.25 11.89
C GLU A 157 -33.25 -2.74 11.78
N VAL A 158 -33.06 -1.66 11.03
CA VAL A 158 -31.74 -1.01 10.85
C VAL A 158 -31.58 0.13 11.87
N VAL A 159 -30.44 0.14 12.55
CA VAL A 159 -30.01 1.26 13.40
C VAL A 159 -28.76 1.91 12.79
N LEU A 160 -28.82 3.23 12.61
CA LEU A 160 -27.73 4.04 12.07
C LEU A 160 -26.79 4.54 13.17
N PHE A 161 -25.49 4.39 12.92
CA PHE A 161 -24.43 5.10 13.64
C PHE A 161 -23.62 5.96 12.68
N GLU A 162 -23.45 7.23 13.00
CA GLU A 162 -22.72 8.19 12.15
C GLU A 162 -21.20 7.92 12.10
N SER A 163 -20.69 7.07 12.99
CA SER A 163 -19.27 6.71 13.03
C SER A 163 -19.04 5.42 13.80
N LEU A 164 -17.88 4.82 13.59
CA LEU A 164 -17.41 3.70 14.41
C LEU A 164 -17.29 4.06 15.90
N ALA A 165 -16.94 5.30 16.20
CA ALA A 165 -16.85 5.80 17.57
C ALA A 165 -18.23 5.85 18.25
N ALA A 166 -19.26 6.29 17.51
CA ALA A 166 -20.63 6.27 17.99
C ALA A 166 -21.11 4.84 18.27
N LEU A 167 -20.85 3.89 17.36
CA LEU A 167 -21.15 2.47 17.59
C LEU A 167 -20.43 1.91 18.83
N ARG A 168 -19.16 2.26 19.03
CA ARG A 168 -18.39 1.84 20.22
C ARG A 168 -19.00 2.36 21.52
N ALA A 169 -19.47 3.60 21.52
CA ALA A 169 -20.04 4.25 22.69
C ALA A 169 -21.49 3.81 22.99
N ALA A 170 -22.23 3.31 21.99
CA ALA A 170 -23.63 2.93 22.12
C ALA A 170 -23.82 1.82 23.15
N PRO A 171 -24.87 1.88 24.00
CA PRO A 171 -25.22 0.79 24.89
C PRO A 171 -25.75 -0.42 24.10
N ARG A 172 -25.66 -1.61 24.71
CA ARG A 172 -26.08 -2.87 24.07
C ARG A 172 -27.53 -2.83 23.59
N GLU A 173 -28.42 -2.19 24.36
CA GLU A 173 -29.84 -2.11 24.10
C GLU A 173 -30.20 -1.40 22.81
N GLU A 174 -29.34 -0.50 22.33
CA GLU A 174 -29.52 0.19 21.06
C GLU A 174 -29.10 -0.67 19.84
N VAL A 175 -28.27 -1.69 20.07
CA VAL A 175 -27.62 -2.51 19.04
C VAL A 175 -28.21 -3.92 18.96
N ALA A 176 -28.56 -4.51 20.10
CA ALA A 176 -29.00 -5.90 20.17
C ALA A 176 -30.24 -6.15 19.32
N ASP A 177 -30.25 -7.30 18.62
CA ASP A 177 -31.34 -7.77 17.75
C ASP A 177 -31.66 -6.85 16.56
N LYS A 178 -30.72 -5.97 16.19
CA LYS A 178 -30.84 -5.05 15.05
C LYS A 178 -29.76 -5.31 14.00
N ILE A 179 -29.99 -4.80 12.79
CA ILE A 179 -28.97 -4.66 11.75
C ILE A 179 -28.29 -3.31 12.00
N VAL A 180 -27.00 -3.34 12.32
CA VAL A 180 -26.21 -2.12 12.48
C VAL A 180 -25.83 -1.58 11.10
N TYR A 181 -26.07 -0.30 10.86
CA TYR A 181 -25.53 0.42 9.71
C TYR A 181 -24.61 1.55 10.20
N VAL A 182 -23.37 1.59 9.70
CA VAL A 182 -22.42 2.69 9.94
C VAL A 182 -22.29 3.54 8.70
N GLY A 183 -22.82 4.78 8.78
CA GLY A 183 -22.69 5.80 7.77
C GLY A 183 -21.36 6.54 7.93
N HIS A 184 -20.74 6.91 6.83
CA HIS A 184 -19.56 7.78 6.75
C HIS A 184 -19.44 8.30 5.31
N THR A 185 -18.68 9.39 5.12
CA THR A 185 -18.40 9.88 3.78
C THR A 185 -16.90 10.02 3.59
N MET A 186 -16.35 9.18 2.72
CA MET A 186 -14.95 9.24 2.35
C MET A 186 -14.67 10.48 1.52
N GLN A 187 -13.54 11.15 1.78
CA GLN A 187 -13.10 12.30 1.02
C GLN A 187 -12.13 11.88 -0.07
N ARG A 188 -12.29 12.47 -1.26
CA ARG A 188 -11.36 12.27 -2.38
C ARG A 188 -10.06 13.00 -2.07
N THR A 189 -8.97 12.24 -1.86
CA THR A 189 -7.63 12.77 -1.59
C THR A 189 -6.62 12.18 -2.56
N GLN A 190 -5.58 12.94 -2.89
CA GLN A 190 -4.54 12.47 -3.81
C GLN A 190 -3.66 11.36 -3.21
N ASP A 191 -3.50 11.37 -1.90
CA ASP A 191 -2.63 10.45 -1.14
C ASP A 191 -3.36 9.26 -0.52
N GLY A 192 -4.69 9.16 -0.70
CA GLY A 192 -5.50 8.08 -0.11
C GLY A 192 -5.69 8.16 1.40
N SER A 193 -5.28 9.24 2.07
CA SER A 193 -5.32 9.38 3.53
C SER A 193 -6.71 9.16 4.13
N SER A 194 -7.76 9.52 3.41
CA SER A 194 -9.15 9.31 3.84
C SER A 194 -9.51 7.83 3.96
N TYR A 195 -9.00 6.97 3.07
CA TYR A 195 -9.24 5.53 3.14
C TYR A 195 -8.67 4.91 4.41
N GLY A 196 -7.42 5.22 4.74
CA GLY A 196 -6.80 4.73 5.98
C GLY A 196 -7.55 5.14 7.24
N TYR A 197 -8.18 6.34 7.21
CA TYR A 197 -9.01 6.81 8.32
C TYR A 197 -10.30 5.99 8.49
N PHE A 198 -10.98 5.64 7.39
CA PHE A 198 -12.26 4.92 7.43
C PHE A 198 -12.13 3.39 7.39
N ASN A 199 -10.99 2.84 7.01
CA ASN A 199 -10.75 1.38 6.95
C ASN A 199 -11.20 0.62 8.21
N PRO A 200 -11.00 1.13 9.46
CA PRO A 200 -11.49 0.47 10.67
C PRO A 200 -13.01 0.27 10.74
N VAL A 201 -13.81 1.04 9.99
CA VAL A 201 -15.27 0.84 9.92
C VAL A 201 -15.56 -0.53 9.30
N ARG A 202 -14.81 -0.92 8.27
CA ARG A 202 -14.91 -2.23 7.62
C ARG A 202 -14.25 -3.32 8.45
N THR A 203 -13.01 -3.11 8.87
CA THR A 203 -12.21 -4.19 9.46
C THR A 203 -12.61 -4.54 10.89
N ALA A 204 -13.02 -3.56 11.71
CA ALA A 204 -13.35 -3.76 13.12
C ALA A 204 -14.86 -3.62 13.44
N GLY A 205 -15.59 -2.88 12.61
CA GLY A 205 -17.01 -2.59 12.83
C GLY A 205 -17.89 -3.83 13.06
N PRO A 206 -17.77 -4.88 12.23
CA PRO A 206 -18.56 -6.11 12.40
C PRO A 206 -18.37 -6.78 13.77
N SER A 207 -17.14 -6.87 14.26
CA SER A 207 -16.87 -7.44 15.60
C SER A 207 -17.49 -6.61 16.73
N ILE A 208 -17.37 -5.29 16.64
CA ILE A 208 -17.94 -4.38 17.67
C ILE A 208 -19.47 -4.49 17.70
N ALA A 209 -20.11 -4.56 16.53
CA ALA A 209 -21.55 -4.75 16.43
C ALA A 209 -21.98 -6.13 16.98
N ALA A 210 -21.26 -7.19 16.64
CA ALA A 210 -21.51 -8.55 17.07
C ALA A 210 -21.39 -8.72 18.60
N GLU A 211 -20.36 -8.14 19.22
CA GLU A 211 -20.17 -8.12 20.69
C GLU A 211 -21.34 -7.45 21.42
N LYS A 212 -22.03 -6.52 20.75
CA LYS A 212 -23.24 -5.85 21.28
C LYS A 212 -24.53 -6.55 20.89
N GLY A 213 -24.47 -7.71 20.20
CA GLY A 213 -25.63 -8.53 19.87
C GLY A 213 -26.36 -8.11 18.58
N ALA A 214 -25.72 -7.41 17.67
CA ALA A 214 -26.27 -7.13 16.35
C ALA A 214 -26.56 -8.42 15.58
N LEU A 215 -27.60 -8.40 14.74
CA LEU A 215 -27.95 -9.50 13.83
C LEU A 215 -27.06 -9.54 12.60
N ALA A 216 -26.72 -8.36 12.06
CA ALA A 216 -25.87 -8.17 10.90
C ALA A 216 -25.24 -6.77 10.93
N TYR A 217 -24.26 -6.57 10.06
CA TYR A 217 -23.55 -5.30 9.90
C TYR A 217 -23.62 -4.82 8.46
N LEU A 218 -24.02 -3.59 8.28
CA LEU A 218 -23.95 -2.87 7.01
C LEU A 218 -23.06 -1.65 7.16
N LEU A 219 -22.33 -1.30 6.11
CA LEU A 219 -21.61 -0.04 6.05
C LEU A 219 -21.84 0.63 4.70
N ARG A 220 -21.72 1.96 4.65
CA ARG A 220 -21.51 2.70 3.40
C ARG A 220 -20.18 2.24 2.81
N SER A 221 -20.11 1.97 1.53
CA SER A 221 -18.86 1.63 0.85
C SER A 221 -17.74 2.63 1.17
N ILE A 222 -16.53 2.11 1.40
CA ILE A 222 -15.33 2.94 1.59
C ILE A 222 -14.78 3.30 0.21
N GLY A 223 -15.42 4.25 -0.44
CA GLY A 223 -15.12 4.73 -1.79
C GLY A 223 -15.57 6.17 -1.96
N THR A 224 -15.14 6.78 -3.05
CA THR A 224 -15.40 8.19 -3.38
C THR A 224 -16.31 8.37 -4.61
N ASP A 225 -16.78 7.27 -5.16
CA ASP A 225 -17.65 7.20 -6.33
C ASP A 225 -19.10 7.57 -6.00
N SER A 226 -19.86 7.80 -7.08
CA SER A 226 -21.31 7.88 -7.08
C SER A 226 -21.97 6.77 -7.91
N HIS A 227 -21.24 5.69 -8.18
CA HIS A 227 -21.72 4.53 -8.92
C HIS A 227 -22.52 3.62 -8.00
N ARG A 228 -23.43 2.85 -8.57
CA ARG A 228 -24.19 1.87 -7.80
C ARG A 228 -23.46 0.53 -7.73
N LEU A 229 -22.14 0.60 -7.48
CA LEU A 229 -21.22 -0.51 -7.33
C LEU A 229 -20.65 -0.49 -5.90
N PRO A 230 -20.99 -1.47 -5.06
CA PRO A 230 -20.48 -1.49 -3.68
C PRO A 230 -19.02 -1.94 -3.65
N HIS A 231 -18.27 -1.44 -2.64
CA HIS A 231 -16.87 -1.79 -2.41
C HIS A 231 -16.75 -2.90 -1.36
N THR A 232 -16.13 -4.01 -1.72
CA THR A 232 -15.81 -5.09 -0.81
C THR A 232 -14.53 -4.79 0.01
N GLY A 233 -13.91 -5.79 0.54
CA GLY A 233 -12.64 -5.79 1.27
C GLY A 233 -12.71 -6.58 2.55
N SER A 234 -11.56 -6.96 3.10
CA SER A 234 -11.48 -7.83 4.28
C SER A 234 -12.08 -7.21 5.54
N LEU A 235 -12.82 -8.03 6.28
CA LEU A 235 -13.11 -7.81 7.69
C LEU A 235 -12.23 -8.71 8.56
N ARG A 236 -12.14 -8.38 9.86
CA ARG A 236 -11.42 -9.20 10.84
C ARG A 236 -12.30 -9.37 12.07
N TYR A 237 -12.87 -10.56 12.26
CA TYR A 237 -13.51 -10.89 13.53
C TYR A 237 -12.46 -11.02 14.62
N THR A 238 -12.71 -10.43 15.79
CA THR A 238 -11.91 -10.70 16.99
C THR A 238 -12.13 -12.14 17.44
N GLU A 239 -11.11 -12.77 18.02
CA GLU A 239 -11.08 -14.21 18.32
C GLU A 239 -12.30 -14.74 19.08
N ASN A 240 -12.89 -13.91 19.94
CA ASN A 240 -14.03 -14.31 20.78
C ASN A 240 -15.35 -13.61 20.40
N ALA A 241 -15.38 -12.80 19.34
CA ALA A 241 -16.62 -12.16 18.90
C ALA A 241 -17.50 -13.17 18.12
N PRO A 242 -18.81 -13.15 18.31
CA PRO A 242 -19.71 -13.84 17.41
C PRO A 242 -19.49 -13.36 15.97
N GLN A 243 -19.62 -14.26 15.00
CA GLN A 243 -19.56 -13.88 13.60
C GLN A 243 -20.97 -13.59 13.09
N ILE A 244 -21.15 -12.43 12.47
CA ILE A 244 -22.43 -11.97 11.91
C ILE A 244 -22.26 -11.63 10.42
N PRO A 245 -23.31 -11.75 9.59
CA PRO A 245 -23.25 -11.29 8.20
C PRO A 245 -22.88 -9.81 8.11
N ALA A 246 -21.93 -9.48 7.21
CA ALA A 246 -21.42 -8.12 7.05
C ALA A 246 -21.31 -7.77 5.56
N LEU A 247 -21.92 -6.66 5.14
CA LEU A 247 -22.01 -6.24 3.75
C LEU A 247 -21.78 -4.72 3.64
N ALA A 248 -21.24 -4.31 2.49
CA ALA A 248 -21.18 -2.91 2.10
C ALA A 248 -22.35 -2.56 1.16
N LEU A 249 -22.95 -1.39 1.38
CA LEU A 249 -23.91 -0.77 0.47
C LEU A 249 -23.16 0.08 -0.56
N SER A 250 -23.66 0.14 -1.80
CA SER A 250 -23.20 1.17 -2.72
C SER A 250 -23.43 2.59 -2.14
N ASN A 251 -22.59 3.54 -2.52
CA ASN A 251 -22.72 4.91 -2.01
C ASN A 251 -24.11 5.54 -2.33
N PRO A 252 -24.71 5.39 -3.54
CA PRO A 252 -26.06 5.87 -3.80
C PRO A 252 -27.15 5.19 -2.96
N ASP A 253 -27.03 3.88 -2.70
CA ASP A 253 -28.03 3.18 -1.87
C ASP A 253 -27.85 3.48 -0.38
N ALA A 254 -26.63 3.76 0.06
CA ALA A 254 -26.35 4.29 1.39
C ALA A 254 -27.01 5.67 1.60
N ASP A 255 -26.90 6.59 0.62
CA ASP A 255 -27.60 7.87 0.64
C ASP A 255 -29.13 7.68 0.75
N GLN A 256 -29.68 6.69 0.08
CA GLN A 256 -31.09 6.36 0.13
C GLN A 256 -31.52 5.81 1.49
N VAL A 257 -30.75 4.88 2.04
CA VAL A 257 -30.97 4.34 3.39
C VAL A 257 -30.95 5.45 4.43
N GLU A 258 -29.99 6.37 4.34
CA GLU A 258 -29.89 7.51 5.25
C GLU A 258 -31.10 8.47 5.14
N ARG A 259 -31.58 8.73 3.90
CA ARG A 259 -32.81 9.53 3.70
C ARG A 259 -34.04 8.88 4.35
N ILE A 260 -34.22 7.55 4.19
CA ILE A 260 -35.34 6.83 4.80
C ILE A 260 -35.28 6.92 6.32
N LEU A 261 -34.09 6.74 6.89
CA LEU A 261 -33.90 6.80 8.35
C LEU A 261 -34.13 8.22 8.91
N ALA A 262 -33.73 9.26 8.13
CA ALA A 262 -33.92 10.66 8.53
C ALA A 262 -35.41 11.06 8.60
N ASP A 263 -36.29 10.44 7.81
CA ASP A 263 -37.73 10.66 7.83
C ASP A 263 -38.41 10.04 9.07
N GLY A 264 -37.69 9.28 9.91
CA GLY A 264 -38.18 8.76 11.21
C GLY A 264 -39.15 7.58 11.08
N GLY A 265 -39.36 7.03 9.91
CA GLY A 265 -40.32 5.95 9.63
C GLY A 265 -39.87 4.54 10.02
N GLY A 266 -38.67 4.38 10.57
CA GLY A 266 -38.04 3.08 10.75
C GLY A 266 -37.68 2.40 9.42
N LEU A 267 -36.66 1.56 9.43
CA LEU A 267 -36.20 0.82 8.25
C LEU A 267 -36.04 -0.64 8.57
N VAL A 268 -36.66 -1.51 7.79
CA VAL A 268 -36.48 -2.96 7.88
C VAL A 268 -35.85 -3.44 6.58
N VAL A 269 -34.73 -4.14 6.69
CA VAL A 269 -33.99 -4.71 5.57
C VAL A 269 -33.95 -6.23 5.68
N LYS A 270 -34.06 -6.90 4.53
CA LYS A 270 -33.81 -8.33 4.41
C LYS A 270 -32.50 -8.55 3.67
N LEU A 271 -31.67 -9.42 4.22
CA LEU A 271 -30.36 -9.83 3.71
C LEU A 271 -30.39 -11.32 3.38
N LEU A 272 -29.83 -11.69 2.25
CA LEU A 272 -29.53 -13.07 1.88
C LEU A 272 -28.08 -13.13 1.42
N LEU A 273 -27.26 -13.85 2.13
CA LEU A 273 -25.83 -13.97 1.87
C LEU A 273 -25.41 -15.43 1.95
N GLU A 274 -24.75 -15.91 0.91
CA GLU A 274 -24.15 -17.24 0.87
C GLU A 274 -22.65 -17.11 0.58
N THR A 275 -21.85 -17.58 1.52
CA THR A 275 -20.39 -17.60 1.46
C THR A 275 -19.88 -18.92 1.99
N SER A 276 -18.63 -19.25 1.70
CA SER A 276 -17.98 -20.42 2.29
C SER A 276 -16.54 -20.13 2.68
N LEU A 277 -16.05 -20.92 3.64
CA LEU A 277 -14.67 -20.90 4.08
C LEU A 277 -14.02 -22.22 3.69
N ILE A 278 -12.87 -22.16 3.03
CA ILE A 278 -11.98 -23.29 2.77
C ILE A 278 -10.89 -23.23 3.82
N PRO A 279 -10.88 -24.11 4.83
CA PRO A 279 -9.98 -23.99 5.97
C PRO A 279 -8.50 -24.02 5.61
N THR A 280 -8.14 -24.73 4.52
CA THR A 280 -6.78 -24.85 4.03
C THR A 280 -6.75 -24.73 2.52
N ALA A 281 -6.16 -23.66 2.03
CA ALA A 281 -5.87 -23.42 0.63
C ALA A 281 -4.37 -23.07 0.49
N GLN A 282 -3.88 -23.05 -0.74
CA GLN A 282 -2.47 -22.74 -1.05
C GLN A 282 -2.38 -21.44 -1.84
N SER A 283 -1.46 -20.58 -1.46
CA SER A 283 -1.01 -19.44 -2.23
C SER A 283 0.52 -19.41 -2.31
N ALA A 284 1.09 -18.48 -3.07
CA ALA A 284 2.54 -18.30 -3.15
C ALA A 284 2.90 -16.91 -3.67
N ASN A 285 4.05 -16.41 -3.25
CA ASN A 285 4.75 -15.33 -3.94
C ASN A 285 5.41 -15.86 -5.21
N VAL A 286 5.38 -15.08 -6.30
CA VAL A 286 6.14 -15.36 -7.52
C VAL A 286 7.30 -14.39 -7.61
N ILE A 287 8.53 -14.90 -7.72
CA ILE A 287 9.74 -14.12 -7.57
C ILE A 287 10.63 -14.28 -8.78
N ALA A 288 11.13 -13.16 -9.32
CA ALA A 288 12.17 -13.14 -10.35
C ALA A 288 13.32 -12.23 -9.92
N GLU A 289 14.54 -12.47 -10.48
CA GLU A 289 15.72 -11.69 -10.13
C GLU A 289 16.54 -11.30 -11.36
N ILE A 290 17.14 -10.10 -11.29
CA ILE A 290 18.36 -9.77 -12.08
C ILE A 290 19.50 -9.79 -11.09
N ARG A 291 20.35 -10.83 -11.19
CA ARG A 291 21.43 -11.03 -10.24
C ARG A 291 22.50 -9.95 -10.36
N GLY A 292 22.92 -9.40 -9.24
CA GLY A 292 24.02 -8.45 -9.15
C GLY A 292 25.36 -9.04 -9.48
N HIS A 293 26.26 -8.24 -10.08
CA HIS A 293 27.60 -8.70 -10.49
C HIS A 293 28.67 -8.48 -9.40
N ALA A 294 28.50 -7.53 -8.49
CA ALA A 294 29.51 -7.12 -7.51
C ALA A 294 29.10 -7.43 -6.05
N ALA A 295 27.82 -7.28 -5.72
CA ALA A 295 27.26 -7.59 -4.41
C ALA A 295 25.91 -8.35 -4.58
N PRO A 296 25.96 -9.59 -5.11
CA PRO A 296 24.74 -10.34 -5.44
C PRO A 296 23.91 -10.73 -4.21
N GLU A 297 24.46 -10.69 -3.01
CA GLU A 297 23.78 -10.92 -1.75
C GLU A 297 22.97 -9.70 -1.28
N GLU A 298 23.29 -8.49 -1.76
CA GLU A 298 22.54 -7.27 -1.47
C GLU A 298 21.33 -7.17 -2.42
N VAL A 299 20.15 -6.97 -1.86
CA VAL A 299 18.89 -7.07 -2.60
C VAL A 299 18.13 -5.73 -2.58
N VAL A 300 17.77 -5.26 -3.75
CA VAL A 300 16.76 -4.22 -3.95
C VAL A 300 15.46 -4.91 -4.33
N VAL A 301 14.41 -4.72 -3.52
CA VAL A 301 13.09 -5.35 -3.72
C VAL A 301 12.15 -4.37 -4.40
N ILE A 302 11.52 -4.79 -5.49
CA ILE A 302 10.34 -4.14 -6.04
C ILE A 302 9.19 -5.15 -6.09
N GLY A 303 7.95 -4.69 -5.95
CA GLY A 303 6.82 -5.61 -5.90
C GLY A 303 5.49 -4.97 -6.22
N ALA A 304 4.49 -5.86 -6.30
CA ALA A 304 3.08 -5.61 -6.48
C ALA A 304 2.33 -6.85 -6.00
N HIS A 305 1.06 -6.78 -5.62
CA HIS A 305 0.35 -8.00 -5.28
C HIS A 305 -0.34 -8.65 -6.49
N LEU A 306 -0.37 -9.98 -6.49
CA LEU A 306 -0.89 -10.76 -7.62
C LEU A 306 -2.36 -11.10 -7.47
N ASP A 307 -2.86 -11.32 -6.27
CA ASP A 307 -4.27 -11.56 -6.00
C ASP A 307 -5.12 -10.30 -6.21
N SER A 308 -6.42 -10.44 -6.25
CA SER A 308 -7.39 -9.34 -6.32
C SER A 308 -8.71 -9.77 -5.70
N TRP A 309 -9.58 -8.80 -5.40
CA TRP A 309 -10.98 -9.13 -5.12
C TRP A 309 -11.67 -9.76 -6.34
N ASP A 310 -12.83 -10.38 -6.08
CA ASP A 310 -13.57 -11.21 -7.01
C ASP A 310 -14.67 -10.46 -7.81
N LEU A 311 -14.88 -9.17 -7.53
CA LEU A 311 -15.94 -8.37 -8.16
C LEU A 311 -15.55 -7.85 -9.55
N GLY A 312 -14.35 -7.30 -9.68
CA GLY A 312 -13.75 -6.80 -10.92
C GLY A 312 -12.68 -7.74 -11.45
N THR A 313 -11.96 -7.32 -12.49
CA THR A 313 -10.84 -8.10 -13.05
C THR A 313 -9.52 -7.84 -12.33
N GLY A 314 -9.48 -6.97 -11.32
CA GLY A 314 -8.28 -6.60 -10.59
C GLY A 314 -7.24 -5.93 -11.50
N ALA A 315 -7.69 -5.01 -12.36
CA ALA A 315 -6.79 -4.30 -13.27
C ALA A 315 -6.10 -3.13 -12.59
N VAL A 316 -6.84 -2.41 -11.75
CA VAL A 316 -6.38 -1.24 -11.01
C VAL A 316 -5.74 -1.68 -9.71
N ASP A 317 -6.32 -2.67 -9.04
CA ASP A 317 -5.92 -3.23 -7.75
C ASP A 317 -5.67 -4.75 -7.87
N ASP A 318 -4.45 -5.26 -8.08
CA ASP A 318 -3.22 -4.50 -8.34
C ASP A 318 -2.54 -4.95 -9.65
N GLY A 319 -3.36 -5.27 -10.68
CA GLY A 319 -2.84 -5.57 -12.02
C GLY A 319 -1.94 -4.47 -12.57
N ALA A 320 -2.25 -3.19 -12.25
CA ALA A 320 -1.45 -2.04 -12.64
C ALA A 320 -0.03 -2.13 -12.06
N GLY A 321 0.11 -2.41 -10.77
CA GLY A 321 1.40 -2.59 -10.12
C GLY A 321 2.17 -3.78 -10.65
N VAL A 322 1.50 -4.92 -10.90
CA VAL A 322 2.10 -6.08 -11.58
C VAL A 322 2.69 -5.66 -12.93
N GLY A 323 1.92 -4.94 -13.75
CA GLY A 323 2.37 -4.47 -15.05
C GLY A 323 3.53 -3.49 -14.95
N ILE A 324 3.47 -2.53 -14.04
CA ILE A 324 4.49 -1.50 -13.82
C ILE A 324 5.82 -2.14 -13.39
N THR A 325 5.81 -2.97 -12.37
CA THR A 325 7.03 -3.54 -11.78
C THR A 325 7.70 -4.56 -12.69
N MET A 326 6.92 -5.42 -13.36
CA MET A 326 7.44 -6.35 -14.37
C MET A 326 8.02 -5.60 -15.57
N ALA A 327 7.34 -4.56 -16.07
CA ALA A 327 7.84 -3.77 -17.21
C ALA A 327 9.10 -2.98 -16.85
N ALA A 328 9.21 -2.44 -15.63
CA ALA A 328 10.42 -1.74 -15.18
C ALA A 328 11.63 -2.68 -15.13
N MET A 329 11.44 -3.89 -14.60
CA MET A 329 12.49 -4.90 -14.55
C MET A 329 12.89 -5.39 -15.96
N ALA A 330 11.89 -5.66 -16.82
CA ALA A 330 12.14 -6.06 -18.22
C ALA A 330 12.92 -4.98 -18.99
N LEU A 331 12.59 -3.70 -18.78
CA LEU A 331 13.28 -2.59 -19.42
C LEU A 331 14.78 -2.52 -19.05
N ILE A 332 15.11 -2.75 -17.76
CA ILE A 332 16.51 -2.82 -17.30
C ILE A 332 17.24 -3.98 -18.00
N LYS A 333 16.59 -5.14 -18.09
CA LYS A 333 17.14 -6.33 -18.77
C LYS A 333 17.33 -6.09 -20.26
N GLU A 334 16.33 -5.55 -20.95
CA GLU A 334 16.37 -5.24 -22.40
C GLU A 334 17.42 -4.17 -22.75
N ALA A 335 17.77 -3.30 -21.80
CA ALA A 335 18.85 -2.34 -21.97
C ALA A 335 20.24 -2.99 -21.89
N GLY A 336 20.33 -4.29 -21.59
CA GLY A 336 21.60 -5.00 -21.41
C GLY A 336 22.35 -4.59 -20.14
N LEU A 337 21.67 -3.99 -19.18
CA LEU A 337 22.25 -3.48 -17.94
C LEU A 337 22.33 -4.59 -16.89
N VAL A 338 23.50 -4.72 -16.28
CA VAL A 338 23.74 -5.66 -15.17
C VAL A 338 23.99 -4.83 -13.90
N PRO A 339 23.09 -4.88 -12.92
CA PRO A 339 23.22 -4.07 -11.71
C PRO A 339 24.37 -4.58 -10.82
N ARG A 340 24.86 -3.72 -9.93
CA ARG A 340 25.84 -4.08 -8.89
C ARG A 340 25.23 -5.06 -7.88
N ARG A 341 24.01 -4.77 -7.40
CA ARG A 341 23.20 -5.53 -6.46
C ARG A 341 22.13 -6.34 -7.17
N THR A 342 21.60 -7.36 -6.55
CA THR A 342 20.46 -8.11 -7.10
C THR A 342 19.19 -7.26 -7.04
N ILE A 343 18.48 -7.14 -8.15
CA ILE A 343 17.11 -6.66 -8.20
C ILE A 343 16.19 -7.86 -8.08
N ARG A 344 15.29 -7.84 -7.09
CA ARG A 344 14.29 -8.87 -6.86
C ARG A 344 12.91 -8.29 -7.05
N LEU A 345 12.18 -8.81 -8.03
CA LEU A 345 10.76 -8.60 -8.22
C LEU A 345 10.00 -9.64 -7.41
N VAL A 346 9.06 -9.21 -6.61
CA VAL A 346 8.13 -10.08 -5.88
C VAL A 346 6.71 -9.72 -6.27
N LEU A 347 5.99 -10.68 -6.84
CA LEU A 347 4.54 -10.59 -6.95
C LEU A 347 3.97 -11.29 -5.72
N TRP A 348 3.45 -10.48 -4.80
CA TRP A 348 2.95 -10.94 -3.51
C TRP A 348 1.64 -11.72 -3.67
N GLY A 349 1.48 -12.78 -2.92
CA GLY A 349 0.23 -13.53 -2.86
C GLY A 349 -0.56 -13.17 -1.61
N ALA A 350 -1.89 -13.12 -1.73
CA ALA A 350 -2.81 -12.97 -0.61
C ALA A 350 -2.58 -11.67 0.20
N GLU A 351 -2.34 -10.56 -0.49
CA GLU A 351 -2.30 -9.22 0.09
C GLU A 351 -3.67 -8.86 0.67
N GLU A 352 -4.72 -8.98 -0.14
CA GLU A 352 -6.11 -8.57 0.10
C GLU A 352 -6.73 -9.19 1.36
N VAL A 353 -6.21 -10.32 1.77
CA VAL A 353 -6.69 -11.05 2.94
C VAL A 353 -5.74 -10.95 4.16
N GLY A 354 -4.77 -10.06 4.10
CA GLY A 354 -3.97 -9.68 5.25
C GLY A 354 -2.47 -9.78 5.10
N LEU A 355 -1.90 -9.48 3.93
CA LEU A 355 -0.45 -9.42 3.64
C LEU A 355 0.23 -10.79 3.86
N LEU A 356 -0.48 -11.91 3.58
CA LEU A 356 0.01 -13.23 3.99
C LEU A 356 1.28 -13.63 3.24
N GLY A 357 1.40 -13.25 1.96
CA GLY A 357 2.60 -13.47 1.18
C GLY A 357 3.81 -12.69 1.70
N ALA A 358 3.63 -11.45 2.06
CA ALA A 358 4.69 -10.62 2.64
C ALA A 358 5.14 -11.12 4.02
N LEU A 359 4.20 -11.57 4.85
CA LEU A 359 4.50 -12.20 6.12
C LEU A 359 5.28 -13.51 5.93
N ALA A 360 4.87 -14.36 4.98
CA ALA A 360 5.56 -15.59 4.64
C ALA A 360 6.98 -15.31 4.12
N TYR A 361 7.13 -14.33 3.21
CA TYR A 361 8.43 -13.90 2.70
C TYR A 361 9.36 -13.42 3.82
N ARG A 362 8.89 -12.53 4.69
CA ARG A 362 9.67 -12.07 5.86
C ARG A 362 10.20 -13.24 6.69
N ASP A 363 9.37 -14.23 6.95
CA ASP A 363 9.71 -15.35 7.81
C ASP A 363 10.67 -16.35 7.12
N GLN A 364 10.48 -16.59 5.82
CA GLN A 364 11.36 -17.43 5.00
C GLN A 364 12.73 -16.78 4.78
N HIS A 365 12.78 -15.46 4.61
CA HIS A 365 14.00 -14.68 4.35
C HIS A 365 14.58 -14.00 5.59
N ARG A 366 14.15 -14.37 6.79
CA ARG A 366 14.57 -13.73 8.05
C ARG A 366 16.09 -13.57 8.18
N GLY A 367 16.87 -14.56 7.72
CA GLY A 367 18.33 -14.52 7.74
C GLY A 367 18.97 -13.58 6.73
N GLU A 368 18.22 -13.14 5.71
CA GLU A 368 18.70 -12.31 4.60
C GLU A 368 18.18 -10.86 4.67
N LEU A 369 17.21 -10.54 5.53
CA LEU A 369 16.60 -9.21 5.59
C LEU A 369 17.59 -8.09 5.91
N ALA A 370 18.70 -8.42 6.56
CA ALA A 370 19.81 -7.48 6.78
C ALA A 370 20.47 -7.03 5.47
N ASN A 371 20.40 -7.84 4.42
CA ASN A 371 20.95 -7.58 3.09
C ASN A 371 19.93 -6.91 2.14
N HIS A 372 18.67 -6.76 2.57
CA HIS A 372 17.69 -6.02 1.80
C HIS A 372 17.98 -4.53 1.92
N VAL A 373 18.47 -3.95 0.85
CA VAL A 373 19.01 -2.58 0.82
C VAL A 373 17.91 -1.56 0.91
N ILE A 374 16.85 -1.74 0.10
CA ILE A 374 15.67 -0.89 0.04
C ILE A 374 14.55 -1.64 -0.67
N GLY A 375 13.30 -1.35 -0.31
CA GLY A 375 12.11 -1.88 -0.97
C GLY A 375 11.20 -0.78 -1.51
N SER A 376 10.48 -1.07 -2.62
CA SER A 376 9.41 -0.25 -3.17
C SER A 376 8.33 -1.13 -3.77
N GLU A 377 7.09 -0.72 -3.61
CA GLU A 377 5.92 -1.43 -4.12
C GLU A 377 5.05 -0.48 -4.93
N SER A 378 4.39 -1.03 -5.96
CA SER A 378 3.36 -0.35 -6.72
C SER A 378 2.03 -0.99 -6.38
N ASP A 379 1.29 -0.37 -5.49
CA ASP A 379 -0.03 -0.79 -5.03
C ASP A 379 -0.85 0.46 -4.66
N PHE A 380 -1.23 1.20 -5.68
CA PHE A 380 -2.12 2.37 -5.58
C PHE A 380 -2.68 2.74 -6.96
N GLY A 381 -2.95 1.72 -7.78
CA GLY A 381 -3.52 1.83 -9.11
C GLY A 381 -2.59 2.34 -10.20
N GLY A 382 -3.17 2.84 -11.30
CA GLY A 382 -2.45 3.30 -12.49
C GLY A 382 -2.27 4.82 -12.60
N GLY A 383 -2.58 5.60 -11.55
CA GLY A 383 -2.44 7.05 -11.55
C GLY A 383 -0.98 7.49 -11.69
N ARG A 384 -0.74 8.69 -12.24
CA ARG A 384 0.64 9.18 -12.41
C ARG A 384 1.32 9.36 -11.06
N VAL A 385 2.59 8.96 -10.97
CA VAL A 385 3.42 9.32 -9.82
C VAL A 385 3.61 10.83 -9.76
N TRP A 386 3.38 11.43 -8.61
CA TRP A 386 3.50 12.87 -8.39
C TRP A 386 4.54 13.26 -7.33
N LYS A 387 4.96 12.30 -6.48
CA LYS A 387 5.91 12.54 -5.40
C LYS A 387 6.78 11.31 -5.14
N LEU A 388 8.06 11.54 -4.81
CA LEU A 388 9.01 10.54 -4.34
C LEU A 388 9.37 10.83 -2.88
N THR A 389 9.29 9.81 -2.02
CA THR A 389 9.81 9.84 -0.64
C THR A 389 10.66 8.61 -0.35
N ALA A 390 11.54 8.69 0.65
CA ALA A 390 12.32 7.55 1.12
C ALA A 390 12.64 7.70 2.61
N ASP A 391 12.69 6.59 3.34
CA ASP A 391 13.11 6.56 4.75
C ASP A 391 14.62 6.31 4.91
N SER A 392 15.42 6.80 3.98
CA SER A 392 16.88 6.72 4.07
C SER A 392 17.39 7.25 5.42
N GLN A 393 18.27 6.47 6.03
CA GLN A 393 18.85 6.76 7.35
C GLN A 393 20.28 7.29 7.24
N THR A 394 20.80 7.52 6.03
CA THR A 394 22.18 7.96 5.78
C THR A 394 22.22 9.19 4.86
N ASP A 395 23.23 10.03 5.03
CA ASP A 395 23.44 11.21 4.18
C ASP A 395 23.71 10.81 2.71
N ALA A 396 24.43 9.70 2.49
CA ALA A 396 24.69 9.20 1.15
C ALA A 396 23.41 8.67 0.47
N GLY A 397 22.56 8.00 1.24
CA GLY A 397 21.24 7.59 0.75
C GLY A 397 20.34 8.77 0.39
N ASP A 398 20.33 9.82 1.24
CA ASP A 398 19.60 11.06 0.95
C ASP A 398 20.09 11.75 -0.33
N GLN A 399 21.41 11.78 -0.57
CA GLN A 399 22.00 12.32 -1.79
C GLN A 399 21.60 11.50 -3.02
N LEU A 400 21.59 10.17 -2.92
CA LEU A 400 21.16 9.32 -4.02
C LEU A 400 19.65 9.52 -4.33
N VAL A 401 18.81 9.66 -3.32
CA VAL A 401 17.38 10.00 -3.47
C VAL A 401 17.20 11.37 -4.13
N ALA A 402 18.05 12.34 -3.81
CA ALA A 402 18.04 13.65 -4.49
C ALA A 402 18.36 13.51 -5.98
N HIS A 403 19.36 12.70 -6.36
CA HIS A 403 19.63 12.40 -7.79
C HIS A 403 18.47 11.68 -8.49
N MET A 404 17.79 10.74 -7.79
CA MET A 404 16.56 10.13 -8.31
C MET A 404 15.49 11.20 -8.58
N ALA A 405 15.27 12.11 -7.63
CA ALA A 405 14.30 13.20 -7.77
C ALA A 405 14.62 14.13 -8.94
N ASP A 406 15.90 14.51 -9.12
CA ASP A 406 16.35 15.35 -10.25
C ASP A 406 16.04 14.69 -11.60
N LEU A 407 16.28 13.37 -11.73
CA LEU A 407 15.97 12.61 -12.94
C LEU A 407 14.46 12.46 -13.19
N LEU A 408 13.65 12.45 -12.12
CA LEU A 408 12.21 12.28 -12.20
C LEU A 408 11.45 13.62 -12.32
N ALA A 409 12.10 14.75 -12.04
CA ALA A 409 11.48 16.08 -12.12
C ALA A 409 10.88 16.39 -13.52
N PRO A 410 11.49 16.01 -14.67
CA PRO A 410 10.87 16.19 -15.99
C PRO A 410 9.54 15.44 -16.17
N LEU A 411 9.27 14.42 -15.36
CA LEU A 411 8.01 13.65 -15.36
C LEU A 411 6.93 14.27 -14.48
N GLY A 412 7.21 15.41 -13.81
CA GLY A 412 6.32 16.06 -12.87
C GLY A 412 6.34 15.44 -11.47
N ILE A 413 7.36 14.66 -11.13
CA ILE A 413 7.50 13.99 -9.83
C ILE A 413 8.33 14.88 -8.91
N ALA A 414 7.71 15.36 -7.83
CA ALA A 414 8.34 16.23 -6.84
C ALA A 414 9.06 15.42 -5.76
N PRO A 415 10.19 15.91 -5.22
CA PRO A 415 10.76 15.34 -4.00
C PRO A 415 9.85 15.63 -2.80
N GLY A 416 9.64 14.62 -1.94
CA GLY A 416 9.00 14.79 -0.65
C GLY A 416 10.02 14.84 0.48
N SER A 417 9.68 15.53 1.55
CA SER A 417 10.52 15.64 2.76
C SER A 417 10.16 14.62 3.84
N ASP A 418 9.08 13.86 3.64
CA ASP A 418 8.64 12.84 4.57
C ASP A 418 9.57 11.62 4.52
N LYS A 419 10.11 11.26 5.68
CA LYS A 419 10.98 10.10 5.88
C LYS A 419 10.27 8.97 6.65
N GLN A 420 8.95 8.97 6.67
CA GLN A 420 8.23 7.88 7.30
C GLN A 420 8.39 6.59 6.49
N PRO A 421 8.65 5.45 7.14
CA PRO A 421 8.63 4.16 6.48
C PRO A 421 7.30 3.93 5.76
N GLY A 422 7.35 3.31 4.60
CA GLY A 422 6.17 3.07 3.77
C GLY A 422 6.48 2.10 2.66
N GLY A 423 6.36 2.55 1.41
CA GLY A 423 6.76 1.78 0.24
C GLY A 423 5.67 0.89 -0.34
N GLY A 424 4.56 0.66 0.37
CA GLY A 424 3.43 -0.18 0.01
C GLY A 424 3.02 -1.12 1.15
N PRO A 425 1.81 -1.69 1.12
CA PRO A 425 1.28 -2.55 2.19
C PRO A 425 2.13 -3.81 2.42
N ASP A 426 2.52 -4.53 1.36
CA ASP A 426 3.32 -5.75 1.46
C ASP A 426 4.77 -5.52 1.92
N LEU A 427 5.24 -4.29 1.88
CA LEU A 427 6.53 -3.96 2.49
C LEU A 427 6.46 -3.75 4.01
N MET A 428 5.29 -3.61 4.61
CA MET A 428 5.17 -3.35 6.06
C MET A 428 5.78 -4.44 6.95
N PRO A 429 5.67 -5.75 6.64
CA PRO A 429 6.39 -6.78 7.37
C PRO A 429 7.92 -6.66 7.27
N LEU A 430 8.45 -6.20 6.13
CA LEU A 430 9.87 -5.95 5.91
C LEU A 430 10.34 -4.69 6.64
N VAL A 431 9.54 -3.62 6.62
CA VAL A 431 9.75 -2.39 7.41
C VAL A 431 9.86 -2.73 8.90
N SER A 432 8.96 -3.58 9.39
CA SER A 432 8.99 -4.04 10.79
C SER A 432 10.28 -4.79 11.14
N ALA A 433 10.96 -5.38 10.14
CA ALA A 433 12.28 -6.00 10.26
C ALA A 433 13.44 -5.03 9.97
N GLY A 434 13.15 -3.74 9.78
CA GLY A 434 14.13 -2.68 9.58
C GLY A 434 14.61 -2.50 8.13
N VAL A 435 13.92 -3.03 7.11
CA VAL A 435 14.25 -2.77 5.71
C VAL A 435 13.83 -1.35 5.35
N PRO A 436 14.74 -0.50 4.84
CA PRO A 436 14.38 0.83 4.35
C PRO A 436 13.44 0.76 3.14
N THR A 437 12.65 1.80 2.94
CA THR A 437 11.70 1.87 1.83
C THR A 437 11.80 3.15 1.04
N LEU A 438 11.39 3.05 -0.23
CA LEU A 438 11.19 4.17 -1.13
C LEU A 438 9.74 4.10 -1.62
N ARG A 439 9.06 5.23 -1.65
CA ARG A 439 7.68 5.31 -2.12
C ARG A 439 7.55 6.27 -3.30
N LEU A 440 7.03 5.75 -4.39
CA LEU A 440 6.56 6.51 -5.53
C LEU A 440 5.04 6.71 -5.34
N HIS A 441 4.66 7.92 -4.95
CA HIS A 441 3.26 8.24 -4.64
C HIS A 441 2.47 8.46 -5.93
N GLN A 442 1.60 7.52 -6.26
CA GLN A 442 0.66 7.63 -7.37
C GLN A 442 -0.51 8.55 -7.01
N ASP A 443 -1.15 9.14 -8.01
CA ASP A 443 -2.33 9.97 -7.84
C ASP A 443 -3.57 9.08 -7.61
N GLY A 444 -4.03 9.04 -6.37
CA GLY A 444 -5.15 8.20 -5.93
C GLY A 444 -6.51 8.86 -6.00
N ARG A 445 -6.65 10.03 -6.66
CA ARG A 445 -7.93 10.75 -6.65
C ARG A 445 -9.07 9.95 -7.25
N ASP A 446 -8.80 9.15 -8.28
CA ASP A 446 -9.81 8.30 -8.93
C ASP A 446 -9.70 6.82 -8.54
N TYR A 447 -8.66 6.44 -7.78
CA TYR A 447 -8.42 5.07 -7.34
C TYR A 447 -9.58 4.51 -6.51
N PHE A 448 -10.06 5.28 -5.53
CA PHE A 448 -11.14 4.86 -4.64
C PHE A 448 -12.56 4.99 -5.25
N ASP A 449 -12.66 5.33 -6.52
CA ASP A 449 -13.91 5.14 -7.28
C ASP A 449 -14.04 3.70 -7.79
N LEU A 450 -12.91 2.99 -7.93
CA LEU A 450 -12.77 1.70 -8.60
C LEU A 450 -12.35 0.57 -7.66
N HIS A 451 -11.51 0.89 -6.70
CA HIS A 451 -10.89 -0.01 -5.73
C HIS A 451 -11.92 -0.92 -5.07
N HIS A 452 -11.73 -2.23 -5.17
CA HIS A 452 -12.59 -3.27 -4.61
C HIS A 452 -14.03 -3.30 -5.17
N THR A 453 -14.25 -2.83 -6.39
CA THR A 453 -15.56 -2.84 -7.05
C THR A 453 -15.58 -3.71 -8.31
N ALA A 454 -16.77 -3.93 -8.85
CA ALA A 454 -16.93 -4.60 -10.15
C ALA A 454 -16.41 -3.75 -11.34
N ASP A 455 -16.13 -2.47 -11.13
CA ASP A 455 -15.61 -1.56 -12.16
C ASP A 455 -14.07 -1.48 -12.16
N ASP A 456 -13.39 -2.31 -11.35
CA ASP A 456 -11.93 -2.49 -11.42
C ASP A 456 -11.57 -3.31 -12.68
N THR A 457 -11.45 -2.60 -13.80
CA THR A 457 -11.29 -3.17 -15.15
C THR A 457 -10.22 -2.40 -15.94
N VAL A 458 -9.63 -3.07 -16.96
CA VAL A 458 -8.48 -2.53 -17.72
C VAL A 458 -8.78 -1.24 -18.48
N ASP A 459 -10.03 -1.00 -18.86
CA ASP A 459 -10.46 0.23 -19.55
C ASP A 459 -10.39 1.49 -18.66
N LYS A 460 -10.14 1.33 -17.37
CA LYS A 460 -9.91 2.43 -16.42
C LYS A 460 -8.46 2.89 -16.36
N LEU A 461 -7.54 2.16 -16.99
CA LEU A 461 -6.11 2.48 -16.98
C LEU A 461 -5.72 3.33 -18.19
N ASP A 462 -4.82 4.28 -17.96
CA ASP A 462 -4.20 5.09 -19.02
C ASP A 462 -2.78 4.62 -19.30
N ALA A 463 -2.50 4.21 -20.54
CA ALA A 463 -1.20 3.67 -20.94
C ALA A 463 -0.04 4.67 -20.69
N ALA A 464 -0.26 5.97 -20.94
CA ALA A 464 0.78 6.97 -20.73
C ALA A 464 1.09 7.21 -19.24
N SER A 465 0.09 7.02 -18.37
CA SER A 465 0.29 7.05 -16.91
C SER A 465 1.05 5.83 -16.43
N LEU A 466 0.75 4.63 -16.96
CA LEU A 466 1.54 3.42 -16.66
C LEU A 466 2.98 3.56 -17.15
N ASP A 467 3.22 4.11 -18.34
CA ASP A 467 4.56 4.35 -18.88
C ASP A 467 5.39 5.30 -18.00
N GLN A 468 4.75 6.34 -17.45
CA GLN A 468 5.39 7.25 -16.49
C GLN A 468 5.72 6.55 -15.16
N ASN A 469 4.87 5.66 -14.68
CA ASN A 469 5.15 4.82 -13.51
C ASN A 469 6.34 3.88 -13.78
N VAL A 470 6.35 3.19 -14.92
CA VAL A 470 7.48 2.33 -15.32
C VAL A 470 8.79 3.12 -15.37
N ALA A 471 8.76 4.36 -15.92
CA ALA A 471 9.93 5.24 -15.92
C ALA A 471 10.42 5.54 -14.50
N ALA A 472 9.51 5.85 -13.59
CA ALA A 472 9.84 6.15 -12.20
C ALA A 472 10.45 4.92 -11.50
N PHE A 473 9.77 3.76 -11.59
CA PHE A 473 10.26 2.51 -10.99
C PHE A 473 11.62 2.07 -11.58
N ALA A 474 11.82 2.17 -12.90
CA ALA A 474 13.07 1.80 -13.52
C ALA A 474 14.24 2.69 -13.05
N VAL A 475 14.03 4.01 -12.94
CA VAL A 475 15.03 4.96 -12.43
C VAL A 475 15.44 4.65 -11.00
N VAL A 476 14.47 4.54 -10.09
CA VAL A 476 14.79 4.36 -8.66
C VAL A 476 15.40 2.98 -8.40
N THR A 477 14.88 1.94 -9.06
CA THR A 477 15.38 0.57 -8.96
C THR A 477 16.80 0.45 -9.47
N TRP A 478 17.08 1.00 -10.66
CA TRP A 478 18.42 0.98 -11.23
C TRP A 478 19.42 1.71 -10.35
N LEU A 479 19.13 2.93 -9.91
CA LEU A 479 20.05 3.72 -9.10
C LEU A 479 20.30 3.06 -7.72
N ALA A 480 19.28 2.52 -7.09
CA ALA A 480 19.46 1.79 -5.83
C ALA A 480 20.30 0.53 -6.01
N ALA A 481 20.06 -0.23 -7.11
CA ALA A 481 20.75 -1.48 -7.37
C ALA A 481 22.17 -1.30 -7.93
N ASN A 482 22.45 -0.18 -8.64
CA ASN A 482 23.76 0.06 -9.24
C ASN A 482 24.62 1.05 -8.44
N SER A 483 24.33 1.26 -7.16
CA SER A 483 25.15 2.04 -6.23
C SER A 483 25.72 1.14 -5.12
N ASP A 484 26.72 1.66 -4.41
CA ASP A 484 27.25 1.08 -3.16
C ASP A 484 26.69 1.79 -1.91
N VAL A 485 25.76 2.71 -2.12
CA VAL A 485 25.17 3.53 -1.05
C VAL A 485 24.34 2.68 -0.11
N ALA A 486 24.60 2.80 1.19
CA ALA A 486 23.76 2.21 2.22
C ALA A 486 22.60 3.15 2.56
N PHE A 487 21.37 2.64 2.53
CA PHE A 487 20.19 3.40 2.99
C PHE A 487 19.91 3.22 4.48
N ARG A 488 20.44 2.14 5.08
CA ARG A 488 20.36 1.83 6.51
C ARG A 488 21.65 2.24 7.20
N LYS A 489 21.57 2.79 8.42
CA LYS A 489 22.74 2.95 9.29
C LYS A 489 23.28 1.58 9.69
N ALA A 490 24.59 1.47 9.74
CA ALA A 490 25.21 0.29 10.35
C ALA A 490 24.73 0.15 11.81
N PRO A 491 24.46 -1.10 12.26
CA PRO A 491 24.00 -1.38 13.61
C PRO A 491 25.00 -0.95 14.68
#